data_780de3bf8bccd32f49df2fb3b2bc6523
#
_entry.id   780de3bf8bccd32f49df2fb3b2bc6523
#
_cell.length_a   1.000
_cell.length_b   1.000
_cell.length_c   1.000
_cell.angle_alpha   90.00
_cell.angle_beta   90.00
_cell.angle_gamma   90.00
#
_symmetry.space_group_name_H-M   'P 1'
#
loop_
_entity.id
_entity.type
_entity.pdbx_description
1 polymer ?
#
loop_
_entity_poly.entity_id
_entity_poly.type
_entity_poly.pdbx_seq_one_letter_code
_entity_poly.pdbx_strand_id
1 'polypeptide(L)'
;MSKKPTVLMILDGYGLNDKKEGNAVYLAKTPVMDKLMAEYPFVKGNASGLAVGLPDGQMGNSEVGHMNMGAGRIVYQELTRITKEIQDGDFFKNEALLAAMKNAKENNSALHFMGLLSDGGVHSHNAHLYGLVEMARENGLNEVYIHAFMDGRDVPPTSGKDFLADCQAKLEEIGVGKIATVIGRYYAMDRDNRWDRVEKAYNALVKGEGVEAASALEGIQASYDNEKTDEFVEPFVVMKDGAPTATVKDGDSMIFFNFRPDRAREITRTFCDDQFDGFERGERVKTTYVCFTEYDVTIENKLVAFVKEEITNTFGEFLAAKGLKQARIAETEKYAHVTFFFNGGVEEPNEGEDRILVKSPKVATYDLKPEMSAYEVSDKLVDAIKSDKYDVIIINYANPDMVGHTGVEPAAIKAIEAVDECVGRAVEAVKEVNGQMFICADHGNAEQLIDEETGEPFTAHTTNPVPFILVNADPKYTLRENGCLADIVPTLIQLMGMEQPAEMTGKSLLVEK
;
A
#
# COMPACT_ATOMS: atom_id res chain seq x y z
N MET A 1 -37.29 -21.61 5.90
CA MET A 1 -36.67 -21.14 7.16
C MET A 1 -36.20 -19.74 6.90
N SER A 2 -36.41 -18.80 7.84
CA SER A 2 -35.89 -17.46 7.70
C SER A 2 -34.36 -17.48 7.69
N LYS A 3 -33.73 -16.57 6.94
CA LYS A 3 -32.29 -16.45 6.88
C LYS A 3 -31.74 -15.96 8.22
N LYS A 4 -30.56 -16.45 8.56
CA LYS A 4 -29.78 -15.99 9.71
C LYS A 4 -28.59 -15.22 9.17
N PRO A 5 -28.70 -13.87 9.01
CA PRO A 5 -27.64 -13.13 8.38
C PRO A 5 -26.36 -13.12 9.22
N THR A 6 -25.23 -13.14 8.54
CA THR A 6 -23.91 -12.87 9.10
C THR A 6 -23.55 -11.42 8.77
N VAL A 7 -23.33 -10.59 9.80
CA VAL A 7 -23.05 -9.16 9.64
C VAL A 7 -21.58 -8.89 9.96
N LEU A 8 -20.88 -8.26 9.05
CA LEU A 8 -19.57 -7.63 9.31
C LEU A 8 -19.80 -6.13 9.49
N MET A 9 -19.54 -5.63 10.68
CA MET A 9 -19.64 -4.23 11.03
C MET A 9 -18.27 -3.64 11.22
N ILE A 10 -17.94 -2.62 10.44
CA ILE A 10 -16.65 -1.92 10.46
C ILE A 10 -16.89 -0.52 11.04
N LEU A 11 -16.24 -0.26 12.19
CA LEU A 11 -16.23 1.04 12.84
C LEU A 11 -14.96 1.78 12.38
N ASP A 12 -15.03 2.46 11.26
CA ASP A 12 -13.88 3.06 10.59
C ASP A 12 -13.12 4.02 11.51
N GLY A 13 -11.82 3.79 11.71
CA GLY A 13 -11.00 4.62 12.57
C GLY A 13 -11.19 4.43 14.08
N TYR A 14 -11.88 3.38 14.51
CA TYR A 14 -12.12 3.08 15.94
C TYR A 14 -10.98 2.24 16.51
N GLY A 15 -9.88 2.88 16.89
CA GLY A 15 -8.75 2.21 17.54
C GLY A 15 -8.94 2.05 19.05
N LEU A 16 -8.03 1.30 19.66
CA LEU A 16 -7.97 1.04 21.11
C LEU A 16 -6.67 1.59 21.69
N ASN A 17 -6.76 2.47 22.68
CA ASN A 17 -5.61 3.06 23.36
C ASN A 17 -5.88 3.12 24.86
N ASP A 18 -4.91 2.73 25.67
CA ASP A 18 -5.01 2.75 27.13
C ASP A 18 -4.85 4.17 27.72
N LYS A 19 -4.35 5.13 26.92
CA LYS A 19 -4.23 6.55 27.30
C LYS A 19 -5.60 7.23 27.23
N LYS A 20 -5.80 8.21 28.10
CA LYS A 20 -7.09 8.90 28.26
C LYS A 20 -7.14 10.26 27.58
N GLU A 21 -6.02 10.99 27.62
CA GLU A 21 -5.90 12.32 27.06
C GLU A 21 -5.94 12.26 25.53
N GLY A 22 -6.77 13.09 24.92
CA GLY A 22 -6.96 13.09 23.47
C GLY A 22 -7.59 11.81 22.89
N ASN A 23 -8.18 10.96 23.74
CA ASN A 23 -8.78 9.70 23.33
C ASN A 23 -10.31 9.80 23.35
N ALA A 24 -10.91 10.11 22.19
CA ALA A 24 -12.35 10.27 22.07
C ALA A 24 -13.10 8.96 22.34
N VAL A 25 -12.51 7.80 22.04
CA VAL A 25 -13.09 6.48 22.30
C VAL A 25 -13.22 6.23 23.80
N TYR A 26 -12.19 6.61 24.57
CA TYR A 26 -12.22 6.47 26.04
C TYR A 26 -13.13 7.50 26.72
N LEU A 27 -13.17 8.74 26.22
CA LEU A 27 -13.89 9.86 26.82
C LEU A 27 -15.39 9.84 26.52
N ALA A 28 -15.80 9.20 25.43
CA ALA A 28 -17.19 9.07 25.02
C ALA A 28 -17.95 8.12 25.96
N LYS A 29 -19.25 8.33 26.05
CA LYS A 29 -20.15 7.39 26.72
C LYS A 29 -20.55 6.29 25.76
N THR A 30 -19.99 5.12 25.94
CA THR A 30 -20.13 3.96 25.06
C THR A 30 -20.71 2.73 25.76
N PRO A 31 -21.91 2.82 26.39
CA PRO A 31 -22.47 1.74 27.18
C PRO A 31 -22.71 0.45 26.38
N VAL A 32 -22.94 0.56 25.06
CA VAL A 32 -23.13 -0.61 24.19
C VAL A 32 -21.81 -1.30 23.93
N MET A 33 -20.79 -0.58 23.46
CA MET A 33 -19.47 -1.16 23.20
C MET A 33 -18.82 -1.70 24.47
N ASP A 34 -18.94 -0.99 25.60
CA ASP A 34 -18.45 -1.44 26.90
C ASP A 34 -19.06 -2.80 27.29
N LYS A 35 -20.38 -2.93 27.13
CA LYS A 35 -21.10 -4.17 27.38
C LYS A 35 -20.70 -5.28 26.42
N LEU A 36 -20.56 -4.98 25.14
CA LEU A 36 -20.16 -5.98 24.13
C LEU A 36 -18.75 -6.53 24.41
N MET A 37 -17.80 -5.66 24.71
CA MET A 37 -16.44 -6.08 25.06
C MET A 37 -16.35 -6.87 26.37
N ALA A 38 -17.29 -6.64 27.32
CA ALA A 38 -17.32 -7.34 28.59
C ALA A 38 -18.04 -8.71 28.52
N GLU A 39 -19.10 -8.83 27.71
CA GLU A 39 -19.99 -10.00 27.72
C GLU A 39 -19.74 -10.98 26.55
N TYR A 40 -19.13 -10.53 25.46
CA TYR A 40 -18.90 -11.33 24.26
C TYR A 40 -17.40 -11.62 24.05
N PRO A 41 -17.04 -12.63 23.21
CA PRO A 41 -15.65 -12.84 22.83
C PRO A 41 -15.07 -11.57 22.19
N PHE A 42 -14.04 -11.03 22.83
CA PHE A 42 -13.35 -9.81 22.45
C PHE A 42 -11.84 -10.02 22.51
N VAL A 43 -11.14 -9.58 21.46
CA VAL A 43 -9.68 -9.51 21.37
C VAL A 43 -9.25 -8.24 20.64
N LYS A 44 -7.98 -7.85 20.81
CA LYS A 44 -7.36 -6.78 20.06
C LYS A 44 -6.82 -7.33 18.71
N GLY A 45 -7.16 -6.68 17.61
CA GLY A 45 -6.71 -7.03 16.26
C GLY A 45 -5.62 -6.10 15.75
N ASN A 46 -4.72 -6.62 14.92
CA ASN A 46 -3.67 -5.83 14.27
C ASN A 46 -4.19 -5.25 12.94
N ALA A 47 -4.06 -3.93 12.79
CA ALA A 47 -4.57 -3.18 11.64
C ALA A 47 -3.51 -2.22 11.05
N SER A 48 -2.22 -2.46 11.29
CA SER A 48 -1.12 -1.60 10.83
C SER A 48 0.12 -2.41 10.44
N GLY A 49 1.07 -1.76 9.78
CA GLY A 49 2.36 -2.34 9.42
C GLY A 49 2.24 -3.65 8.64
N LEU A 50 3.13 -4.58 8.89
CA LEU A 50 3.21 -5.87 8.18
C LEU A 50 1.93 -6.71 8.26
N ALA A 51 1.13 -6.54 9.32
CA ALA A 51 -0.12 -7.27 9.50
C ALA A 51 -1.19 -6.90 8.45
N VAL A 52 -1.00 -5.81 7.72
CA VAL A 52 -1.87 -5.36 6.63
C VAL A 52 -1.11 -5.12 5.31
N GLY A 53 0.13 -5.60 5.21
CA GLY A 53 0.94 -5.50 3.99
C GLY A 53 1.61 -4.15 3.77
N LEU A 54 1.72 -3.33 4.80
CA LEU A 54 2.45 -2.07 4.82
C LEU A 54 3.84 -2.25 5.46
N PRO A 55 4.78 -1.31 5.26
CA PRO A 55 6.04 -1.31 6.01
C PRO A 55 5.82 -1.39 7.52
N ASP A 56 6.79 -1.97 8.24
CA ASP A 56 6.73 -2.05 9.69
C ASP A 56 6.59 -0.66 10.34
N GLY A 57 5.72 -0.55 11.34
CA GLY A 57 5.43 0.72 12.02
C GLY A 57 4.58 1.72 11.22
N GLN A 58 4.19 1.43 9.99
CA GLN A 58 3.30 2.30 9.21
C GLN A 58 1.84 2.13 9.64
N MET A 59 1.16 3.25 9.88
CA MET A 59 -0.27 3.26 10.19
C MET A 59 -1.11 2.65 9.05
N GLY A 60 -2.17 1.92 9.41
CA GLY A 60 -3.15 1.43 8.45
C GLY A 60 -3.98 2.55 7.82
N ASN A 61 -4.79 2.20 6.85
CA ASN A 61 -5.77 3.09 6.23
C ASN A 61 -6.97 2.28 5.72
N SER A 62 -8.07 2.98 5.40
CA SER A 62 -9.32 2.33 5.03
C SER A 62 -9.22 1.51 3.75
N GLU A 63 -8.45 1.97 2.74
CA GLU A 63 -8.27 1.24 1.47
C GLU A 63 -7.61 -0.11 1.71
N VAL A 64 -6.45 -0.09 2.39
CA VAL A 64 -5.68 -1.29 2.72
C VAL A 64 -6.47 -2.20 3.67
N GLY A 65 -7.11 -1.65 4.70
CA GLY A 65 -7.88 -2.42 5.66
C GLY A 65 -9.03 -3.20 5.03
N HIS A 66 -9.86 -2.52 4.23
CA HIS A 66 -10.99 -3.15 3.54
C HIS A 66 -10.54 -4.16 2.49
N MET A 67 -9.42 -3.88 1.77
CA MET A 67 -8.86 -4.83 0.80
C MET A 67 -8.38 -6.11 1.47
N ASN A 68 -7.65 -6.02 2.59
CA ASN A 68 -7.21 -7.20 3.35
C ASN A 68 -8.38 -8.04 3.88
N MET A 69 -9.42 -7.36 4.42
CA MET A 69 -10.63 -8.06 4.87
C MET A 69 -11.31 -8.80 3.71
N GLY A 70 -11.61 -8.09 2.62
CA GLY A 70 -12.32 -8.65 1.49
C GLY A 70 -11.55 -9.76 0.76
N ALA A 71 -10.24 -9.66 0.70
CA ALA A 71 -9.36 -10.67 0.12
C ALA A 71 -9.14 -11.89 1.03
N GLY A 72 -9.41 -11.78 2.33
CA GLY A 72 -9.13 -12.84 3.31
C GLY A 72 -7.64 -13.23 3.39
N ARG A 73 -6.77 -12.30 3.01
CA ARG A 73 -5.31 -12.46 2.99
C ARG A 73 -4.61 -11.13 3.15
N ILE A 74 -3.35 -11.14 3.58
CA ILE A 74 -2.53 -9.93 3.59
C ILE A 74 -2.19 -9.56 2.14
N VAL A 75 -2.65 -8.38 1.70
CA VAL A 75 -2.35 -7.82 0.39
C VAL A 75 -1.18 -6.85 0.56
N TYR A 76 0.01 -7.29 0.17
CA TYR A 76 1.22 -6.49 0.33
C TYR A 76 1.26 -5.35 -0.69
N GLN A 77 1.56 -4.14 -0.21
CA GLN A 77 1.94 -3.02 -1.07
C GLN A 77 3.29 -3.31 -1.73
N GLU A 78 3.54 -2.75 -2.92
CA GLU A 78 4.73 -3.08 -3.73
C GLU A 78 6.04 -2.96 -2.95
N LEU A 79 6.21 -1.88 -2.19
CA LEU A 79 7.40 -1.70 -1.33
C LEU A 79 7.60 -2.88 -0.38
N THR A 80 6.56 -3.24 0.35
CA THR A 80 6.61 -4.30 1.35
C THR A 80 6.75 -5.67 0.70
N ARG A 81 6.05 -5.90 -0.43
CA ARG A 81 6.13 -7.15 -1.20
C ARG A 81 7.55 -7.42 -1.66
N ILE A 82 8.17 -6.46 -2.34
CA ILE A 82 9.53 -6.62 -2.87
C ILE A 82 10.55 -6.77 -1.72
N THR A 83 10.41 -5.98 -0.66
CA THR A 83 11.27 -6.10 0.52
C THR A 83 11.16 -7.49 1.15
N LYS A 84 9.94 -8.01 1.27
CA LYS A 84 9.68 -9.36 1.79
C LYS A 84 10.28 -10.45 0.89
N GLU A 85 10.13 -10.34 -0.42
CA GLU A 85 10.73 -11.29 -1.37
C GLU A 85 12.26 -11.32 -1.28
N ILE A 86 12.91 -10.18 -1.00
CA ILE A 86 14.36 -10.14 -0.72
C ILE A 86 14.68 -10.92 0.57
N GLN A 87 13.92 -10.67 1.65
CA GLN A 87 14.13 -11.32 2.94
C GLN A 87 13.89 -12.83 2.89
N ASP A 88 12.87 -13.28 2.16
CA ASP A 88 12.52 -14.69 2.00
C ASP A 88 13.38 -15.41 0.97
N GLY A 89 14.15 -14.69 0.15
CA GLY A 89 15.01 -15.22 -0.90
C GLY A 89 14.31 -15.50 -2.24
N ASP A 90 13.04 -15.21 -2.38
CA ASP A 90 12.30 -15.40 -3.64
C ASP A 90 12.68 -14.37 -4.70
N PHE A 91 13.06 -13.16 -4.29
CA PHE A 91 13.63 -12.14 -5.17
C PHE A 91 14.77 -12.68 -6.05
N PHE A 92 15.65 -13.50 -5.49
CA PHE A 92 16.81 -14.07 -6.19
C PHE A 92 16.45 -15.19 -7.19
N LYS A 93 15.17 -15.58 -7.24
CA LYS A 93 14.60 -16.55 -8.17
C LYS A 93 13.74 -15.90 -9.26
N ASN A 94 13.58 -14.58 -9.22
CA ASN A 94 12.72 -13.85 -10.15
C ASN A 94 13.21 -14.03 -11.60
N GLU A 95 12.36 -14.58 -12.45
CA GLU A 95 12.72 -14.97 -13.82
C GLU A 95 13.15 -13.80 -14.71
N ALA A 96 12.49 -12.63 -14.58
CA ALA A 96 12.82 -11.46 -15.38
C ALA A 96 14.16 -10.86 -14.96
N LEU A 97 14.45 -10.79 -13.66
CA LEU A 97 15.73 -10.34 -13.14
C LEU A 97 16.86 -11.31 -13.55
N LEU A 98 16.63 -12.62 -13.44
CA LEU A 98 17.56 -13.64 -13.88
C LEU A 98 17.82 -13.59 -15.39
N ALA A 99 16.82 -13.28 -16.21
CA ALA A 99 16.99 -13.11 -17.66
C ALA A 99 17.97 -11.98 -17.99
N ALA A 100 17.89 -10.84 -17.29
CA ALA A 100 18.84 -9.73 -17.45
C ALA A 100 20.26 -10.13 -17.00
N MET A 101 20.38 -10.81 -15.86
CA MET A 101 21.67 -11.32 -15.35
C MET A 101 22.30 -12.30 -16.34
N LYS A 102 21.50 -13.23 -16.85
CA LYS A 102 21.93 -14.24 -17.83
C LYS A 102 22.39 -13.59 -19.14
N ASN A 103 21.62 -12.61 -19.66
CA ASN A 103 22.02 -11.90 -20.87
C ASN A 103 23.38 -11.22 -20.72
N ALA A 104 23.59 -10.48 -19.62
CA ALA A 104 24.85 -9.82 -19.34
C ALA A 104 26.03 -10.83 -19.26
N LYS A 105 25.83 -11.96 -18.61
CA LYS A 105 26.83 -13.01 -18.46
C LYS A 105 27.18 -13.69 -19.77
N GLU A 106 26.17 -14.13 -20.53
CA GLU A 106 26.38 -14.89 -21.79
C GLU A 106 26.99 -14.03 -22.90
N ASN A 107 26.63 -12.74 -22.95
CA ASN A 107 27.15 -11.82 -23.94
C ASN A 107 28.40 -11.06 -23.49
N ASN A 108 28.87 -11.29 -22.26
CA ASN A 108 29.96 -10.54 -21.64
C ASN A 108 29.73 -9.02 -21.77
N SER A 109 28.49 -8.60 -21.51
CA SER A 109 28.02 -7.22 -21.58
C SER A 109 27.76 -6.63 -20.20
N ALA A 110 27.51 -5.33 -20.12
CA ALA A 110 27.27 -4.66 -18.85
C ALA A 110 25.83 -4.88 -18.33
N LEU A 111 25.70 -4.82 -17.00
CA LEU A 111 24.43 -4.77 -16.29
C LEU A 111 24.29 -3.39 -15.64
N HIS A 112 23.20 -2.68 -15.99
CA HIS A 112 22.90 -1.35 -15.51
C HIS A 112 21.68 -1.37 -14.60
N PHE A 113 21.79 -0.77 -13.41
CA PHE A 113 20.67 -0.49 -12.53
C PHE A 113 20.38 1.00 -12.53
N MET A 114 19.16 1.40 -12.74
CA MET A 114 18.74 2.80 -12.63
C MET A 114 17.49 2.94 -11.76
N GLY A 115 17.38 4.06 -11.08
CA GLY A 115 16.22 4.35 -10.24
C GLY A 115 16.49 5.39 -9.18
N LEU A 116 15.45 5.77 -8.45
CA LEU A 116 15.48 6.76 -7.40
C LEU A 116 16.22 6.21 -6.17
N LEU A 117 17.34 6.82 -5.83
CA LEU A 117 18.20 6.39 -4.73
C LEU A 117 17.82 7.13 -3.45
N SER A 118 16.86 6.61 -2.73
CA SER A 118 16.46 7.07 -1.38
C SER A 118 15.75 5.95 -0.62
N ASP A 119 15.48 6.18 0.65
CA ASP A 119 14.67 5.33 1.51
C ASP A 119 13.23 5.85 1.69
N GLY A 120 12.84 6.86 0.92
CA GLY A 120 11.52 7.48 0.99
C GLY A 120 10.34 6.53 0.71
N GLY A 121 10.58 5.44 -0.04
CA GLY A 121 9.61 4.36 -0.22
C GLY A 121 8.38 4.70 -1.06
N VAL A 122 8.37 5.85 -1.74
CA VAL A 122 7.24 6.30 -2.58
C VAL A 122 7.35 5.75 -4.01
N HIS A 123 8.53 5.79 -4.61
CA HIS A 123 8.79 5.32 -5.98
C HIS A 123 9.71 4.11 -6.03
N SER A 124 10.60 4.00 -5.04
CA SER A 124 11.67 3.02 -4.96
C SER A 124 12.12 2.89 -3.50
N HIS A 125 13.04 1.98 -3.27
CA HIS A 125 13.77 1.91 -2.01
C HIS A 125 15.21 1.43 -2.28
N ASN A 126 16.21 2.08 -1.66
CA ASN A 126 17.63 1.73 -1.84
C ASN A 126 17.95 0.27 -1.45
N ALA A 127 17.25 -0.32 -0.47
CA ALA A 127 17.40 -1.74 -0.15
C ALA A 127 17.12 -2.68 -1.33
N HIS A 128 16.21 -2.30 -2.24
CA HIS A 128 15.93 -3.08 -3.46
C HIS A 128 17.09 -3.02 -4.45
N LEU A 129 17.75 -1.87 -4.59
CA LEU A 129 18.98 -1.75 -5.36
C LEU A 129 20.07 -2.67 -4.77
N TYR A 130 20.24 -2.69 -3.46
CA TYR A 130 21.24 -3.54 -2.83
C TYR A 130 20.96 -5.04 -3.03
N GLY A 131 19.68 -5.44 -2.98
CA GLY A 131 19.28 -6.79 -3.37
C GLY A 131 19.65 -7.16 -4.82
N LEU A 132 19.49 -6.21 -5.77
CA LEU A 132 19.92 -6.40 -7.16
C LEU A 132 21.43 -6.56 -7.27
N VAL A 133 22.21 -5.76 -6.54
CA VAL A 133 23.67 -5.83 -6.55
C VAL A 133 24.16 -7.16 -5.96
N GLU A 134 23.55 -7.63 -4.87
CA GLU A 134 23.82 -8.95 -4.30
C GLU A 134 23.52 -10.06 -5.30
N MET A 135 22.38 -9.98 -5.98
CA MET A 135 21.99 -10.92 -7.04
C MET A 135 23.00 -10.94 -8.19
N ALA A 136 23.48 -9.76 -8.62
CA ALA A 136 24.50 -9.66 -9.66
C ALA A 136 25.82 -10.33 -9.25
N ARG A 137 26.27 -10.12 -8.00
CA ARG A 137 27.45 -10.78 -7.43
C ARG A 137 27.29 -12.30 -7.42
N GLU A 138 26.14 -12.81 -6.95
CA GLU A 138 25.86 -14.24 -6.89
C GLU A 138 25.85 -14.90 -8.28
N ASN A 139 25.44 -14.15 -9.31
CA ASN A 139 25.50 -14.58 -10.70
C ASN A 139 26.88 -14.42 -11.34
N GLY A 140 27.89 -13.89 -10.61
CA GLY A 140 29.28 -13.75 -11.06
C GLY A 140 29.49 -12.61 -12.05
N LEU A 141 28.68 -11.56 -11.99
CA LEU A 141 28.79 -10.37 -12.83
C LEU A 141 29.78 -9.37 -12.22
N ASN A 142 30.65 -8.77 -13.03
CA ASN A 142 31.65 -7.79 -12.62
C ASN A 142 31.42 -6.40 -13.22
N GLU A 143 30.84 -6.33 -14.42
CA GLU A 143 30.51 -5.07 -15.10
C GLU A 143 29.10 -4.61 -14.72
N VAL A 144 28.96 -4.10 -13.48
CA VAL A 144 27.70 -3.65 -12.88
C VAL A 144 27.77 -2.15 -12.62
N TYR A 145 26.81 -1.40 -13.11
CA TYR A 145 26.81 0.05 -13.05
C TYR A 145 25.48 0.60 -12.52
N ILE A 146 25.57 1.61 -11.66
CA ILE A 146 24.44 2.29 -11.04
C ILE A 146 24.26 3.68 -11.65
N HIS A 147 23.06 3.96 -12.10
CA HIS A 147 22.58 5.27 -12.53
C HIS A 147 21.61 5.79 -11.48
N ALA A 148 22.13 6.58 -10.54
CA ALA A 148 21.39 7.04 -9.38
C ALA A 148 20.54 8.26 -9.70
N PHE A 149 19.22 8.18 -9.48
CA PHE A 149 18.35 9.35 -9.55
C PHE A 149 18.22 9.95 -8.14
N MET A 150 18.39 11.28 -8.05
CA MET A 150 18.33 11.99 -6.78
C MET A 150 16.90 12.46 -6.48
N ASP A 151 16.50 12.30 -5.22
CA ASP A 151 15.13 12.50 -4.75
C ASP A 151 14.86 13.97 -4.36
N GLY A 152 15.15 14.34 -3.14
CA GLY A 152 14.93 15.69 -2.58
C GLY A 152 13.48 16.13 -2.47
N ARG A 153 12.53 15.21 -2.66
CA ARG A 153 11.09 15.46 -2.65
C ARG A 153 10.34 14.58 -1.65
N ASP A 154 10.63 13.29 -1.67
CA ASP A 154 10.06 12.30 -0.74
C ASP A 154 10.95 12.16 0.51
N VAL A 155 12.16 12.72 0.46
CA VAL A 155 13.15 12.84 1.52
C VAL A 155 13.71 14.27 1.55
N PRO A 156 14.46 14.69 2.58
CA PRO A 156 15.03 16.04 2.65
C PRO A 156 15.86 16.41 1.40
N PRO A 157 15.82 17.69 0.95
CA PRO A 157 16.30 18.11 -0.36
C PRO A 157 17.81 18.05 -0.57
N THR A 158 18.60 17.75 0.46
CA THR A 158 20.07 17.62 0.41
C THR A 158 20.57 16.31 1.01
N SER A 159 19.68 15.33 1.19
CA SER A 159 20.03 14.01 1.73
C SER A 159 20.71 13.09 0.71
N GLY A 160 20.68 13.44 -0.58
CA GLY A 160 21.22 12.63 -1.67
C GLY A 160 22.70 12.33 -1.55
N LYS A 161 23.48 13.25 -0.97
CA LYS A 161 24.91 13.02 -0.72
C LYS A 161 25.15 11.86 0.25
N ASP A 162 24.34 11.77 1.31
CA ASP A 162 24.44 10.69 2.29
C ASP A 162 24.00 9.37 1.65
N PHE A 163 22.92 9.36 0.86
CA PHE A 163 22.49 8.16 0.13
C PHE A 163 23.52 7.69 -0.90
N LEU A 164 24.23 8.60 -1.57
CA LEU A 164 25.34 8.22 -2.47
C LEU A 164 26.52 7.63 -1.71
N ALA A 165 26.87 8.19 -0.55
CA ALA A 165 27.93 7.68 0.30
C ALA A 165 27.59 6.27 0.83
N ASP A 166 26.36 6.07 1.31
CA ASP A 166 25.87 4.77 1.78
C ASP A 166 25.84 3.74 0.65
N CYS A 167 25.38 4.15 -0.54
CA CYS A 167 25.39 3.30 -1.73
C CYS A 167 26.82 2.88 -2.07
N GLN A 168 27.76 3.81 -2.14
CA GLN A 168 29.16 3.47 -2.42
C GLN A 168 29.74 2.50 -1.40
N ALA A 169 29.52 2.74 -0.11
CA ALA A 169 29.96 1.84 0.96
C ALA A 169 29.35 0.43 0.81
N LYS A 170 28.07 0.36 0.44
CA LYS A 170 27.38 -0.91 0.23
C LYS A 170 27.89 -1.68 -1.00
N LEU A 171 28.19 -0.98 -2.09
CA LEU A 171 28.82 -1.57 -3.27
C LEU A 171 30.20 -2.14 -2.95
N GLU A 172 31.00 -1.44 -2.12
CA GLU A 172 32.32 -1.91 -1.66
C GLU A 172 32.18 -3.14 -0.74
N GLU A 173 31.19 -3.15 0.17
CA GLU A 173 30.88 -4.29 1.04
C GLU A 173 30.49 -5.54 0.23
N ILE A 174 29.60 -5.39 -0.75
CA ILE A 174 29.14 -6.48 -1.62
C ILE A 174 30.28 -6.93 -2.55
N GLY A 175 31.16 -6.01 -2.95
CA GLY A 175 32.33 -6.28 -3.77
C GLY A 175 32.10 -6.17 -5.28
N VAL A 176 30.96 -5.60 -5.72
CA VAL A 176 30.64 -5.34 -7.13
C VAL A 176 29.78 -4.10 -7.28
N GLY A 177 29.87 -3.45 -8.43
CA GLY A 177 29.09 -2.28 -8.79
C GLY A 177 29.87 -0.96 -8.68
N LYS A 178 29.53 0.00 -9.55
CA LYS A 178 30.10 1.35 -9.59
C LYS A 178 29.01 2.35 -9.95
N ILE A 179 28.99 3.51 -9.30
CA ILE A 179 28.11 4.62 -9.70
C ILE A 179 28.67 5.23 -10.97
N ALA A 180 27.89 5.24 -12.05
CA ALA A 180 28.27 5.76 -13.36
C ALA A 180 27.69 7.14 -13.66
N THR A 181 26.44 7.40 -13.27
CA THR A 181 25.78 8.70 -13.44
C THR A 181 24.94 9.05 -12.23
N VAL A 182 24.73 10.35 -12.02
CA VAL A 182 23.84 10.88 -10.99
C VAL A 182 22.96 11.96 -11.63
N ILE A 183 21.65 11.87 -11.44
CA ILE A 183 20.67 12.68 -12.19
C ILE A 183 19.52 13.05 -11.25
N GLY A 184 19.19 14.33 -11.14
CA GLY A 184 18.02 14.77 -10.38
C GLY A 184 16.71 14.21 -10.96
N ARG A 185 15.77 13.85 -10.12
CA ARG A 185 14.46 13.28 -10.55
C ARG A 185 13.67 14.23 -11.45
N TYR A 186 13.93 15.53 -11.39
CA TYR A 186 13.37 16.54 -12.29
C TYR A 186 13.62 16.21 -13.76
N TYR A 187 14.77 15.60 -14.08
CA TYR A 187 15.15 15.18 -15.43
C TYR A 187 14.78 13.73 -15.73
N ALA A 188 15.15 12.81 -14.85
CA ALA A 188 15.02 11.37 -15.11
C ALA A 188 13.62 10.81 -14.83
N MET A 189 12.79 11.54 -14.09
CA MET A 189 11.48 11.09 -13.64
C MET A 189 10.38 12.10 -13.97
N ASP A 190 10.46 12.71 -15.16
CA ASP A 190 9.36 13.54 -15.69
C ASP A 190 8.10 12.69 -15.94
N ARG A 191 6.93 13.31 -15.89
CA ARG A 191 5.63 12.71 -16.22
C ARG A 191 4.69 13.65 -16.97
N ASP A 192 5.24 14.79 -17.40
CA ASP A 192 4.49 15.88 -18.04
C ASP A 192 4.88 16.08 -19.53
N ASN A 193 5.52 15.04 -20.13
CA ASN A 193 6.03 15.03 -21.52
C ASN A 193 7.04 16.15 -21.81
N ARG A 194 7.82 16.52 -20.79
CA ARG A 194 8.93 17.46 -20.93
C ARG A 194 10.15 16.70 -21.44
N TRP A 195 10.07 16.34 -22.71
CA TRP A 195 11.11 15.55 -23.36
C TRP A 195 12.49 16.22 -23.36
N ASP A 196 12.53 17.56 -23.30
CA ASP A 196 13.75 18.35 -23.10
C ASP A 196 14.50 17.99 -21.79
N ARG A 197 13.78 17.54 -20.76
CA ARG A 197 14.37 17.06 -19.51
C ARG A 197 14.83 15.60 -19.65
N VAL A 198 13.97 14.75 -20.18
CA VAL A 198 14.23 13.31 -20.34
C VAL A 198 15.42 13.08 -21.28
N GLU A 199 15.57 13.89 -22.34
CA GLU A 199 16.70 13.86 -23.27
C GLU A 199 18.05 14.03 -22.56
N LYS A 200 18.14 14.96 -21.60
CA LYS A 200 19.37 15.16 -20.82
C LYS A 200 19.73 13.94 -20.01
N ALA A 201 18.74 13.30 -19.37
CA ALA A 201 18.95 12.05 -18.64
C ALA A 201 19.38 10.93 -19.60
N TYR A 202 18.68 10.74 -20.71
CA TYR A 202 19.01 9.74 -21.72
C TYR A 202 20.43 9.92 -22.28
N ASN A 203 20.82 11.15 -22.62
CA ASN A 203 22.14 11.45 -23.15
C ASN A 203 23.26 11.14 -22.14
N ALA A 204 23.03 11.39 -20.84
CA ALA A 204 23.98 11.01 -19.81
C ALA A 204 24.14 9.49 -19.72
N LEU A 205 23.03 8.75 -19.82
CA LEU A 205 23.02 7.28 -19.75
C LEU A 205 23.66 6.60 -20.96
N VAL A 206 23.37 7.10 -22.17
CA VAL A 206 23.74 6.43 -23.44
C VAL A 206 25.00 7.03 -24.06
N LYS A 207 25.11 8.37 -24.05
CA LYS A 207 26.23 9.07 -24.74
C LYS A 207 27.33 9.48 -23.75
N GLY A 208 27.10 9.41 -22.45
CA GLY A 208 28.01 9.94 -21.45
C GLY A 208 28.10 11.47 -21.47
N GLU A 209 27.06 12.14 -21.96
CA GLU A 209 26.98 13.59 -22.03
C GLU A 209 26.38 14.17 -20.75
N GLY A 210 27.07 15.08 -20.10
CA GLY A 210 26.65 15.71 -18.85
C GLY A 210 27.79 16.50 -18.21
N VAL A 211 27.57 16.96 -16.99
CA VAL A 211 28.65 17.55 -16.20
C VAL A 211 29.62 16.44 -15.82
N GLU A 212 30.92 16.65 -16.01
CA GLU A 212 31.95 15.68 -15.64
C GLU A 212 32.27 15.79 -14.15
N ALA A 213 32.35 14.66 -13.45
CA ALA A 213 32.73 14.59 -12.04
C ALA A 213 33.75 13.47 -11.80
N ALA A 214 34.72 13.68 -10.93
CA ALA A 214 35.73 12.66 -10.61
C ALA A 214 35.14 11.54 -9.71
N SER A 215 34.09 11.86 -8.94
CA SER A 215 33.34 10.90 -8.13
C SER A 215 31.88 11.35 -7.97
N ALA A 216 31.00 10.42 -7.55
CA ALA A 216 29.61 10.75 -7.27
C ALA A 216 29.49 11.80 -6.13
N LEU A 217 30.33 11.68 -5.09
CA LEU A 217 30.30 12.59 -3.93
C LEU A 217 30.83 13.99 -4.28
N GLU A 218 31.82 14.09 -5.13
CA GLU A 218 32.32 15.39 -5.62
C GLU A 218 31.29 16.06 -6.54
N GLY A 219 30.65 15.29 -7.43
CA GLY A 219 29.64 15.79 -8.35
C GLY A 219 28.40 16.33 -7.64
N ILE A 220 27.87 15.62 -6.65
CA ILE A 220 26.72 16.09 -5.86
C ILE A 220 27.07 17.32 -5.03
N GLN A 221 28.28 17.38 -4.44
CA GLN A 221 28.72 18.55 -3.68
C GLN A 221 28.83 19.77 -4.60
N ALA A 222 29.40 19.61 -5.78
CA ALA A 222 29.48 20.69 -6.77
C ALA A 222 28.10 21.20 -7.20
N SER A 223 27.10 20.31 -7.27
CA SER A 223 25.71 20.69 -7.53
C SER A 223 25.16 21.57 -6.40
N TYR A 224 25.38 21.18 -5.14
CA TYR A 224 24.94 21.95 -3.97
C TYR A 224 25.64 23.30 -3.87
N ASP A 225 26.94 23.37 -4.17
CA ASP A 225 27.70 24.61 -4.22
C ASP A 225 27.17 25.58 -5.28
N ASN A 226 26.48 25.06 -6.30
CA ASN A 226 25.77 25.82 -7.33
C ASN A 226 24.27 25.98 -7.03
N GLU A 227 23.85 25.84 -5.77
CA GLU A 227 22.46 26.00 -5.28
C GLU A 227 21.44 25.04 -5.93
N LYS A 228 21.90 23.92 -6.50
CA LYS A 228 21.04 22.88 -7.07
C LYS A 228 20.99 21.68 -6.13
N THR A 229 19.85 21.56 -5.43
CA THR A 229 19.57 20.46 -4.52
C THR A 229 19.18 19.19 -5.27
N ASP A 230 18.99 18.09 -4.58
CA ASP A 230 18.81 16.73 -5.11
C ASP A 230 17.86 16.63 -6.30
N GLU A 231 16.64 17.16 -6.16
CA GLU A 231 15.61 17.11 -7.22
C GLU A 231 16.11 17.70 -8.55
N PHE A 232 16.92 18.76 -8.48
CA PHE A 232 17.34 19.58 -9.62
C PHE A 232 18.80 19.36 -10.02
N VAL A 233 19.47 18.33 -9.52
CA VAL A 233 20.83 17.96 -9.94
C VAL A 233 20.85 17.74 -11.44
N GLU A 234 21.61 18.59 -12.14
CA GLU A 234 21.84 18.38 -13.58
C GLU A 234 22.57 17.06 -13.79
N PRO A 235 22.20 16.29 -14.84
CA PRO A 235 22.86 15.02 -15.11
C PRO A 235 24.38 15.18 -15.13
N PHE A 236 25.07 14.44 -14.28
CA PHE A 236 26.51 14.36 -14.30
C PHE A 236 27.01 12.94 -14.45
N VAL A 237 28.15 12.80 -15.09
CA VAL A 237 28.79 11.54 -15.44
C VAL A 237 30.05 11.38 -14.58
N VAL A 238 30.18 10.26 -13.91
CA VAL A 238 31.39 9.94 -13.15
C VAL A 238 32.47 9.46 -14.11
N MET A 239 33.60 10.19 -14.14
CA MET A 239 34.71 9.95 -15.06
C MET A 239 35.72 8.99 -14.43
N LYS A 240 36.24 8.10 -15.25
CA LYS A 240 37.34 7.21 -14.89
C LYS A 240 38.37 7.18 -16.02
N ASP A 241 39.62 7.47 -15.72
CA ASP A 241 40.74 7.47 -16.67
C ASP A 241 40.46 8.33 -17.94
N GLY A 242 39.74 9.45 -17.77
CA GLY A 242 39.41 10.39 -18.85
C GLY A 242 38.23 9.99 -19.73
N ALA A 243 37.47 9.00 -19.35
CA ALA A 243 36.25 8.55 -20.02
C ALA A 243 35.10 8.32 -19.03
N PRO A 244 33.83 8.33 -19.47
CA PRO A 244 32.71 7.90 -18.64
C PRO A 244 32.95 6.52 -18.02
N THR A 245 32.61 6.35 -16.73
CA THR A 245 32.72 5.06 -16.04
C THR A 245 31.96 3.96 -16.77
N ALA A 246 30.79 4.27 -17.30
CA ALA A 246 30.03 3.41 -18.20
C ALA A 246 28.98 4.21 -18.97
N THR A 247 28.62 3.70 -20.15
CA THR A 247 27.46 4.10 -20.94
C THR A 247 26.70 2.87 -21.37
N VAL A 248 25.39 2.99 -21.54
CA VAL A 248 24.52 1.90 -22.00
C VAL A 248 24.74 1.65 -23.49
N LYS A 249 24.95 0.39 -23.88
CA LYS A 249 25.24 -0.04 -25.25
C LYS A 249 24.32 -1.16 -25.71
N ASP A 250 24.30 -1.41 -27.00
CA ASP A 250 23.62 -2.57 -27.57
C ASP A 250 24.12 -3.87 -26.92
N GLY A 251 23.16 -4.71 -26.53
CA GLY A 251 23.43 -6.00 -25.89
C GLY A 251 23.54 -5.92 -24.37
N ASP A 252 23.59 -4.74 -23.76
CA ASP A 252 23.59 -4.59 -22.32
C ASP A 252 22.23 -4.97 -21.71
N SER A 253 22.24 -5.22 -20.40
CA SER A 253 21.04 -5.40 -19.61
C SER A 253 20.77 -4.17 -18.74
N MET A 254 19.51 -3.78 -18.64
CA MET A 254 19.07 -2.68 -17.78
C MET A 254 17.94 -3.13 -16.86
N ILE A 255 18.01 -2.76 -15.58
CA ILE A 255 16.94 -2.97 -14.61
C ILE A 255 16.60 -1.61 -13.98
N PHE A 256 15.33 -1.19 -14.15
CA PHE A 256 14.80 -0.01 -13.51
C PHE A 256 14.07 -0.40 -12.23
N PHE A 257 14.63 -0.06 -11.07
CA PHE A 257 14.15 -0.55 -9.77
C PHE A 257 13.05 0.31 -9.11
N ASN A 258 12.50 1.29 -9.81
CA ASN A 258 11.29 1.98 -9.35
C ASN A 258 10.08 1.04 -9.47
N PHE A 259 9.27 0.94 -8.40
CA PHE A 259 8.04 0.14 -8.41
C PHE A 259 6.78 0.96 -8.70
N ARG A 260 6.83 2.30 -8.60
CA ARG A 260 5.71 3.17 -8.94
C ARG A 260 5.82 3.64 -10.40
N PRO A 261 4.75 3.42 -11.21
CA PRO A 261 4.82 3.56 -12.68
C PRO A 261 4.85 5.00 -13.20
N ASP A 262 4.13 5.93 -12.55
CA ASP A 262 3.75 7.23 -13.12
C ASP A 262 4.92 8.08 -13.63
N ARG A 263 6.07 8.02 -12.97
CA ARG A 263 7.29 8.74 -13.32
C ARG A 263 8.38 7.87 -13.96
N ALA A 264 8.07 6.60 -14.21
CA ALA A 264 9.01 5.68 -14.85
C ALA A 264 8.75 5.51 -16.36
N ARG A 265 7.55 5.85 -16.84
CA ARG A 265 7.11 5.60 -18.21
C ARG A 265 7.95 6.29 -19.25
N GLU A 266 8.18 7.60 -19.10
CA GLU A 266 8.81 8.42 -20.15
C GLU A 266 10.23 7.96 -20.45
N ILE A 267 11.09 7.84 -19.45
CA ILE A 267 12.46 7.38 -19.68
C ILE A 267 12.50 5.91 -20.15
N THR A 268 11.58 5.06 -19.71
CA THR A 268 11.47 3.69 -20.22
C THR A 268 11.14 3.65 -21.69
N ARG A 269 10.23 4.50 -22.18
CA ARG A 269 9.92 4.63 -23.61
C ARG A 269 11.14 4.99 -24.47
N THR A 270 12.06 5.78 -23.95
CA THR A 270 13.30 6.13 -24.68
C THR A 270 14.17 4.91 -24.99
N PHE A 271 14.12 3.86 -24.16
CA PHE A 271 14.87 2.62 -24.36
C PHE A 271 14.05 1.52 -25.06
N CYS A 272 12.74 1.50 -24.87
CA CYS A 272 11.91 0.35 -25.22
C CYS A 272 11.09 0.55 -26.49
N ASP A 273 10.55 1.75 -26.75
CA ASP A 273 9.69 1.96 -27.91
C ASP A 273 10.51 2.00 -29.21
N ASP A 274 10.15 1.19 -30.20
CA ASP A 274 10.78 1.23 -31.52
C ASP A 274 10.44 2.53 -32.24
N GLN A 275 9.20 2.99 -32.13
CA GLN A 275 8.75 4.29 -32.63
C GLN A 275 8.74 5.28 -31.46
N PHE A 276 9.66 6.23 -31.47
CA PHE A 276 9.81 7.25 -30.43
C PHE A 276 9.98 8.62 -31.08
N ASP A 277 9.18 9.58 -30.68
CA ASP A 277 9.10 10.94 -31.24
C ASP A 277 9.32 12.06 -30.21
N GLY A 278 9.70 11.73 -28.97
CA GLY A 278 9.90 12.72 -27.91
C GLY A 278 11.09 13.63 -28.14
N PHE A 279 12.20 13.11 -28.69
CA PHE A 279 13.39 13.84 -29.09
C PHE A 279 14.22 13.02 -30.11
N GLU A 280 15.23 13.61 -30.72
CA GLU A 280 16.11 12.95 -31.69
C GLU A 280 17.11 12.02 -30.96
N ARG A 281 16.69 10.79 -30.69
CA ARG A 281 17.51 9.80 -29.97
C ARG A 281 18.49 9.02 -30.87
N GLY A 282 18.24 9.03 -32.19
CA GLY A 282 18.89 8.16 -33.15
C GLY A 282 18.33 6.74 -33.13
N GLU A 283 19.15 5.74 -33.51
CA GLU A 283 18.73 4.34 -33.40
C GLU A 283 18.55 3.93 -31.94
N ARG A 284 17.54 3.10 -31.67
CA ARG A 284 17.28 2.58 -30.32
C ARG A 284 18.43 1.69 -29.87
N VAL A 285 18.96 1.95 -28.69
CA VAL A 285 19.91 1.04 -28.02
C VAL A 285 19.15 -0.22 -27.59
N LYS A 286 19.55 -1.37 -28.13
CA LYS A 286 18.87 -2.65 -27.91
C LYS A 286 19.40 -3.33 -26.64
N THR A 287 18.64 -3.22 -25.58
CA THR A 287 18.98 -3.79 -24.27
C THR A 287 18.00 -4.89 -23.86
N THR A 288 18.41 -5.79 -22.97
CA THR A 288 17.47 -6.58 -22.19
C THR A 288 16.98 -5.70 -21.05
N TYR A 289 15.80 -5.12 -21.23
CA TYR A 289 15.25 -4.11 -20.32
C TYR A 289 14.22 -4.72 -19.37
N VAL A 290 14.39 -4.51 -18.06
CA VAL A 290 13.48 -4.99 -17.02
C VAL A 290 12.92 -3.81 -16.24
N CYS A 291 11.60 -3.71 -16.21
CA CYS A 291 10.85 -2.83 -15.30
C CYS A 291 10.56 -3.59 -14.00
N PHE A 292 10.68 -2.97 -12.84
CA PHE A 292 10.27 -3.61 -11.59
C PHE A 292 8.79 -3.96 -11.60
N THR A 293 7.93 -3.05 -12.03
CA THR A 293 6.50 -3.27 -12.17
C THR A 293 6.05 -2.98 -13.60
N GLU A 294 4.82 -3.29 -13.94
CA GLU A 294 4.23 -2.88 -15.22
C GLU A 294 4.01 -1.37 -15.25
N TYR A 295 4.89 -0.65 -15.96
CA TYR A 295 4.79 0.81 -16.05
C TYR A 295 3.70 1.26 -17.03
N ASP A 296 3.57 0.56 -18.15
CA ASP A 296 2.54 0.79 -19.16
C ASP A 296 2.50 -0.43 -20.10
N VAL A 297 1.33 -1.00 -20.26
CA VAL A 297 1.12 -2.19 -21.12
C VAL A 297 1.42 -1.92 -22.59
N THR A 298 1.41 -0.66 -23.03
CA THR A 298 1.71 -0.26 -24.42
C THR A 298 3.20 -0.16 -24.71
N ILE A 299 4.07 -0.18 -23.69
CA ILE A 299 5.52 -0.19 -23.89
C ILE A 299 5.95 -1.58 -24.32
N GLU A 300 6.60 -1.67 -25.46
CA GLU A 300 7.16 -2.92 -26.02
C GLU A 300 8.59 -3.17 -25.51
N ASN A 301 9.19 -4.28 -25.93
CA ASN A 301 10.61 -4.59 -25.70
C ASN A 301 11.06 -4.52 -24.22
N LYS A 302 10.19 -4.87 -23.28
CA LYS A 302 10.50 -4.93 -21.84
C LYS A 302 10.11 -6.26 -21.23
N LEU A 303 10.74 -6.58 -20.12
CA LEU A 303 10.32 -7.59 -19.15
C LEU A 303 9.79 -6.88 -17.90
N VAL A 304 8.93 -7.56 -17.14
CA VAL A 304 8.38 -7.07 -15.87
C VAL A 304 8.73 -8.05 -14.77
N ALA A 305 9.40 -7.56 -13.72
CA ALA A 305 9.86 -8.40 -12.62
C ALA A 305 8.73 -8.75 -11.64
N PHE A 306 7.97 -7.76 -11.20
CA PHE A 306 6.90 -7.92 -10.21
C PHE A 306 5.56 -7.59 -10.87
N VAL A 307 4.97 -8.60 -11.49
CA VAL A 307 3.64 -8.48 -12.08
C VAL A 307 2.61 -8.29 -10.97
N LYS A 308 1.66 -7.38 -11.18
CA LYS A 308 0.55 -7.20 -10.24
C LYS A 308 -0.28 -8.46 -10.20
N GLU A 309 -0.37 -9.07 -9.03
CA GLU A 309 -1.26 -10.20 -8.82
C GLU A 309 -2.71 -9.73 -8.79
N GLU A 310 -3.56 -10.39 -9.55
CA GLU A 310 -5.00 -10.17 -9.44
C GLU A 310 -5.49 -10.78 -8.12
N ILE A 311 -6.29 -10.00 -7.39
CA ILE A 311 -6.91 -10.46 -6.15
C ILE A 311 -8.18 -11.22 -6.52
N THR A 312 -8.05 -12.53 -6.66
CA THR A 312 -9.14 -13.44 -7.00
C THR A 312 -9.70 -14.14 -5.76
N ASN A 313 -10.91 -14.70 -5.89
CA ASN A 313 -11.61 -15.35 -4.79
C ASN A 313 -11.75 -14.45 -3.55
N THR A 314 -12.10 -13.19 -3.79
CA THR A 314 -12.52 -12.28 -2.72
C THR A 314 -13.80 -12.80 -2.07
N PHE A 315 -14.13 -12.26 -0.88
CA PHE A 315 -15.35 -12.69 -0.19
C PHE A 315 -16.61 -12.46 -1.03
N GLY A 316 -16.68 -11.35 -1.78
CA GLY A 316 -17.79 -11.08 -2.70
C GLY A 316 -17.95 -12.13 -3.79
N GLU A 317 -16.84 -12.51 -4.45
CA GLU A 317 -16.81 -13.56 -5.45
C GLU A 317 -17.15 -14.94 -4.86
N PHE A 318 -16.61 -15.25 -3.68
CA PHE A 318 -16.91 -16.49 -2.97
C PHE A 318 -18.40 -16.63 -2.66
N LEU A 319 -19.05 -15.57 -2.16
CA LEU A 319 -20.49 -15.57 -1.87
C LEU A 319 -21.30 -15.73 -3.16
N ALA A 320 -20.94 -15.03 -4.24
CA ALA A 320 -21.57 -15.14 -5.54
C ALA A 320 -21.48 -16.57 -6.09
N ALA A 321 -20.29 -17.19 -6.04
CA ALA A 321 -20.08 -18.58 -6.46
C ALA A 321 -20.91 -19.61 -5.67
N LYS A 322 -21.29 -19.28 -4.43
CA LYS A 322 -22.19 -20.08 -3.59
C LYS A 322 -23.68 -19.72 -3.78
N GLY A 323 -24.00 -18.76 -4.64
CA GLY A 323 -25.38 -18.28 -4.85
C GLY A 323 -25.97 -17.52 -3.66
N LEU A 324 -25.12 -17.03 -2.75
CA LEU A 324 -25.53 -16.29 -1.56
C LEU A 324 -25.77 -14.82 -1.89
N LYS A 325 -26.71 -14.19 -1.15
CA LYS A 325 -27.06 -12.78 -1.32
C LYS A 325 -26.33 -11.93 -0.29
N GLN A 326 -25.77 -10.82 -0.75
CA GLN A 326 -24.99 -9.91 0.09
C GLN A 326 -25.42 -8.47 -0.07
N ALA A 327 -25.29 -7.68 1.01
CA ALA A 327 -25.49 -6.23 0.98
C ALA A 327 -24.23 -5.49 1.42
N ARG A 328 -23.94 -4.37 0.77
CA ARG A 328 -22.87 -3.42 1.11
C ARG A 328 -23.50 -2.10 1.48
N ILE A 329 -23.26 -1.63 2.70
CA ILE A 329 -23.93 -0.45 3.26
C ILE A 329 -22.89 0.52 3.78
N ALA A 330 -22.91 1.74 3.30
CA ALA A 330 -22.08 2.83 3.81
C ALA A 330 -22.63 4.19 3.37
N GLU A 331 -22.21 5.25 4.06
CA GLU A 331 -22.37 6.59 3.54
C GLU A 331 -21.26 6.95 2.52
N THR A 332 -21.44 8.06 1.77
CA THR A 332 -20.60 8.43 0.61
C THR A 332 -19.10 8.30 0.86
N GLU A 333 -18.61 8.78 2.01
CA GLU A 333 -17.17 8.79 2.33
C GLU A 333 -16.54 7.39 2.40
N LYS A 334 -17.32 6.39 2.74
CA LYS A 334 -16.84 5.00 2.91
C LYS A 334 -17.50 3.99 1.96
N TYR A 335 -18.27 4.48 0.98
CA TYR A 335 -18.91 3.60 0.01
C TYR A 335 -17.94 2.82 -0.85
N ALA A 336 -16.89 3.45 -1.38
CA ALA A 336 -15.86 2.79 -2.15
C ALA A 336 -15.11 1.72 -1.34
N HIS A 337 -14.99 1.91 -0.02
CA HIS A 337 -14.28 0.99 0.87
C HIS A 337 -15.02 -0.34 1.01
N VAL A 338 -16.33 -0.32 1.21
CA VAL A 338 -17.14 -1.56 1.31
C VAL A 338 -17.49 -2.17 -0.06
N THR A 339 -17.16 -1.51 -1.17
CA THR A 339 -17.42 -1.96 -2.54
C THR A 339 -16.11 -2.24 -3.28
N PHE A 340 -15.54 -1.25 -3.94
CA PHE A 340 -14.34 -1.35 -4.77
C PHE A 340 -13.14 -1.99 -4.03
N PHE A 341 -12.75 -1.42 -2.89
CA PHE A 341 -11.59 -1.94 -2.15
C PHE A 341 -11.85 -3.31 -1.52
N PHE A 342 -13.03 -3.52 -0.95
CA PHE A 342 -13.41 -4.82 -0.38
C PHE A 342 -13.52 -5.92 -1.46
N ASN A 343 -13.81 -5.56 -2.71
CA ASN A 343 -13.83 -6.45 -3.87
C ASN A 343 -12.46 -6.55 -4.58
N GLY A 344 -11.37 -6.20 -3.90
CA GLY A 344 -10.01 -6.36 -4.44
C GLY A 344 -9.66 -5.41 -5.59
N GLY A 345 -10.33 -4.26 -5.67
CA GLY A 345 -10.12 -3.24 -6.71
C GLY A 345 -11.00 -3.45 -7.96
N VAL A 346 -12.08 -4.20 -7.82
CA VAL A 346 -13.07 -4.42 -8.90
C VAL A 346 -14.32 -3.56 -8.63
N GLU A 347 -14.67 -2.69 -9.59
CA GLU A 347 -15.83 -1.78 -9.45
C GLU A 347 -17.16 -2.50 -9.66
N GLU A 348 -17.21 -3.45 -10.57
CA GLU A 348 -18.45 -4.19 -10.91
C GLU A 348 -18.96 -4.98 -9.70
N PRO A 349 -20.26 -4.88 -9.36
CA PRO A 349 -20.83 -5.69 -8.30
C PRO A 349 -20.78 -7.19 -8.61
N ASN A 350 -20.53 -8.00 -7.60
CA ASN A 350 -20.63 -9.44 -7.73
C ASN A 350 -22.10 -9.87 -7.93
N GLU A 351 -22.33 -11.05 -8.49
CA GLU A 351 -23.68 -11.61 -8.59
C GLU A 351 -24.30 -11.74 -7.19
N GLY A 352 -25.49 -11.17 -7.01
CA GLY A 352 -26.19 -11.16 -5.72
C GLY A 352 -25.70 -10.12 -4.73
N GLU A 353 -24.88 -9.17 -5.15
CA GLU A 353 -24.41 -8.02 -4.35
C GLU A 353 -25.32 -6.80 -4.57
N ASP A 354 -26.02 -6.40 -3.54
CA ASP A 354 -26.76 -5.14 -3.50
C ASP A 354 -25.91 -4.06 -2.80
N ARG A 355 -25.93 -2.86 -3.35
CA ARG A 355 -25.19 -1.70 -2.81
C ARG A 355 -26.18 -0.65 -2.32
N ILE A 356 -26.08 -0.30 -1.05
CA ILE A 356 -26.96 0.66 -0.36
C ILE A 356 -26.12 1.85 0.06
N LEU A 357 -26.16 2.90 -0.75
CA LEU A 357 -25.46 4.16 -0.50
C LEU A 357 -26.36 5.15 0.23
N VAL A 358 -25.89 5.68 1.34
CA VAL A 358 -26.46 6.82 2.05
C VAL A 358 -25.58 8.04 1.77
N LYS A 359 -26.18 9.19 1.48
CA LYS A 359 -25.41 10.41 1.21
C LYS A 359 -24.82 10.97 2.49
N SER A 360 -23.54 11.27 2.50
CA SER A 360 -22.91 12.04 3.58
C SER A 360 -23.44 13.47 3.63
N PRO A 361 -23.50 14.10 4.81
CA PRO A 361 -23.99 15.47 4.95
C PRO A 361 -23.06 16.46 4.22
N LYS A 362 -23.67 17.48 3.61
CA LYS A 362 -22.94 18.53 2.90
C LYS A 362 -22.48 19.62 3.88
N VAL A 363 -21.43 19.35 4.61
CA VAL A 363 -20.77 20.29 5.52
C VAL A 363 -19.33 20.51 5.10
N ALA A 364 -18.71 21.61 5.54
CA ALA A 364 -17.31 21.89 5.20
C ALA A 364 -16.35 20.89 5.86
N THR A 365 -16.59 20.57 7.11
CA THR A 365 -15.86 19.58 7.91
C THR A 365 -16.84 18.83 8.82
N TYR A 366 -16.55 17.58 9.15
CA TYR A 366 -17.51 16.71 9.86
C TYR A 366 -17.62 16.98 11.36
N ASP A 367 -16.74 17.79 11.94
CA ASP A 367 -16.91 18.31 13.31
C ASP A 367 -18.19 19.19 13.45
N LEU A 368 -18.66 19.77 12.35
CA LEU A 368 -19.92 20.54 12.31
C LEU A 368 -21.16 19.65 12.36
N LYS A 369 -21.03 18.36 12.03
CA LYS A 369 -22.11 17.36 12.11
C LYS A 369 -21.52 15.97 12.44
N PRO A 370 -21.13 15.74 13.70
CA PRO A 370 -20.41 14.53 14.10
C PRO A 370 -21.16 13.21 13.90
N GLU A 371 -22.49 13.24 14.00
CA GLU A 371 -23.33 12.08 13.71
C GLU A 371 -23.33 11.70 12.23
N MET A 372 -22.89 12.59 11.35
CA MET A 372 -22.86 12.40 9.90
C MET A 372 -24.17 11.82 9.39
N SER A 373 -24.16 10.65 8.74
CA SER A 373 -25.36 9.95 8.31
C SER A 373 -25.56 8.59 9.04
N ALA A 374 -24.91 8.39 10.19
CA ALA A 374 -24.90 7.12 10.91
C ALA A 374 -26.32 6.59 11.22
N TYR A 375 -27.23 7.46 11.61
CA TYR A 375 -28.61 7.05 11.93
C TYR A 375 -29.37 6.55 10.70
N GLU A 376 -29.24 7.21 9.54
CA GLU A 376 -29.85 6.75 8.29
C GLU A 376 -29.20 5.44 7.79
N VAL A 377 -27.87 5.32 7.91
CA VAL A 377 -27.14 4.07 7.65
C VAL A 377 -27.67 2.94 8.55
N SER A 378 -27.92 3.23 9.83
CA SER A 378 -28.49 2.26 10.78
C SER A 378 -29.92 1.85 10.41
N ASP A 379 -30.76 2.77 9.95
CA ASP A 379 -32.11 2.42 9.48
C ASP A 379 -32.02 1.43 8.31
N LYS A 380 -31.17 1.71 7.32
CA LYS A 380 -30.93 0.79 6.20
C LYS A 380 -30.36 -0.57 6.62
N LEU A 381 -29.45 -0.55 7.60
CA LEU A 381 -28.87 -1.77 8.15
C LEU A 381 -29.92 -2.63 8.85
N VAL A 382 -30.74 -2.04 9.72
CA VAL A 382 -31.82 -2.74 10.44
C VAL A 382 -32.84 -3.30 9.46
N ASP A 383 -33.24 -2.54 8.43
CA ASP A 383 -34.13 -2.98 7.38
C ASP A 383 -33.52 -4.19 6.61
N ALA A 384 -32.23 -4.11 6.26
CA ALA A 384 -31.53 -5.19 5.58
C ALA A 384 -31.46 -6.46 6.43
N ILE A 385 -31.12 -6.35 7.73
CA ILE A 385 -31.07 -7.48 8.69
C ILE A 385 -32.44 -8.17 8.78
N LYS A 386 -33.53 -7.41 8.88
CA LYS A 386 -34.90 -7.93 9.05
C LYS A 386 -35.58 -8.35 7.76
N SER A 387 -34.97 -8.06 6.60
CA SER A 387 -35.58 -8.26 5.27
C SER A 387 -35.72 -9.73 4.84
N ASP A 388 -35.07 -10.68 5.52
CA ASP A 388 -34.95 -12.10 5.10
C ASP A 388 -34.32 -12.30 3.72
N LYS A 389 -33.65 -11.25 3.19
CA LYS A 389 -33.08 -11.25 1.83
C LYS A 389 -31.61 -11.69 1.80
N TYR A 390 -30.81 -11.20 2.74
CA TYR A 390 -29.36 -11.33 2.69
C TYR A 390 -28.84 -12.44 3.59
N ASP A 391 -27.81 -13.11 3.10
CA ASP A 391 -27.03 -14.09 3.86
C ASP A 391 -25.85 -13.40 4.58
N VAL A 392 -25.29 -12.35 3.95
CA VAL A 392 -24.19 -11.55 4.48
C VAL A 392 -24.50 -10.06 4.30
N ILE A 393 -24.18 -9.26 5.32
CA ILE A 393 -24.28 -7.81 5.27
C ILE A 393 -22.94 -7.22 5.73
N ILE A 394 -22.37 -6.32 4.93
CA ILE A 394 -21.14 -5.61 5.24
C ILE A 394 -21.46 -4.14 5.36
N ILE A 395 -21.15 -3.53 6.49
CA ILE A 395 -21.49 -2.16 6.84
C ILE A 395 -20.26 -1.43 7.38
N ASN A 396 -20.10 -0.16 7.01
CA ASN A 396 -19.09 0.74 7.55
C ASN A 396 -19.77 2.00 8.14
N TYR A 397 -19.37 2.32 9.39
CA TYR A 397 -19.67 3.60 10.03
C TYR A 397 -18.45 4.51 9.91
N ALA A 398 -18.59 5.61 9.18
CA ALA A 398 -17.49 6.51 8.82
C ALA A 398 -17.05 7.46 9.95
N ASN A 399 -17.88 7.64 10.96
CA ASN A 399 -17.78 8.73 11.93
C ASN A 399 -16.47 8.79 12.71
N PRO A 400 -15.94 7.70 13.30
CA PRO A 400 -14.72 7.79 14.10
C PRO A 400 -13.53 8.31 13.30
N ASP A 401 -13.41 7.87 12.05
CA ASP A 401 -12.34 8.29 11.16
C ASP A 401 -12.56 9.73 10.65
N MET A 402 -13.69 9.98 10.00
CA MET A 402 -13.94 11.26 9.34
C MET A 402 -13.98 12.45 10.31
N VAL A 403 -14.53 12.27 11.49
CA VAL A 403 -14.54 13.30 12.55
C VAL A 403 -13.18 13.35 13.25
N GLY A 404 -12.53 12.22 13.44
CA GLY A 404 -11.18 12.12 13.99
C GLY A 404 -10.17 12.96 13.21
N HIS A 405 -10.24 12.92 11.88
CA HIS A 405 -9.39 13.74 10.98
C HIS A 405 -9.50 15.25 11.20
N THR A 406 -10.56 15.72 11.83
CA THR A 406 -10.69 17.15 12.16
C THR A 406 -9.85 17.58 13.36
N GLY A 407 -9.40 16.63 14.20
CA GLY A 407 -8.69 16.91 15.45
C GLY A 407 -9.56 17.60 16.52
N VAL A 408 -10.87 17.69 16.33
CA VAL A 408 -11.80 18.36 17.25
C VAL A 408 -12.35 17.34 18.25
N GLU A 409 -11.68 17.16 19.39
CA GLU A 409 -12.02 16.16 20.41
C GLU A 409 -13.51 16.16 20.84
N PRO A 410 -14.16 17.31 21.17
CA PRO A 410 -15.58 17.27 21.53
C PRO A 410 -16.51 16.77 20.43
N ALA A 411 -16.14 16.97 19.16
CA ALA A 411 -16.90 16.48 18.03
C ALA A 411 -16.66 14.97 17.84
N ALA A 412 -15.41 14.52 17.95
CA ALA A 412 -15.07 13.10 17.89
C ALA A 412 -15.78 12.29 19.00
N ILE A 413 -15.86 12.81 20.22
CA ILE A 413 -16.64 12.20 21.32
C ILE A 413 -18.10 11.99 20.91
N LYS A 414 -18.74 13.02 20.35
CA LYS A 414 -20.14 12.93 19.87
C LYS A 414 -20.29 11.93 18.72
N ALA A 415 -19.31 11.84 17.84
CA ALA A 415 -19.30 10.89 16.74
C ALA A 415 -19.27 9.45 17.28
N ILE A 416 -18.41 9.17 18.27
CA ILE A 416 -18.31 7.87 18.93
C ILE A 416 -19.62 7.52 19.65
N GLU A 417 -20.22 8.46 20.40
CA GLU A 417 -21.49 8.25 21.09
C GLU A 417 -22.65 7.93 20.12
N ALA A 418 -22.72 8.62 18.96
CA ALA A 418 -23.71 8.33 17.93
C ALA A 418 -23.52 6.93 17.34
N VAL A 419 -22.27 6.52 17.10
CA VAL A 419 -21.94 5.17 16.59
C VAL A 419 -22.28 4.11 17.63
N ASP A 420 -22.02 4.33 18.92
CA ASP A 420 -22.39 3.40 19.99
C ASP A 420 -23.90 3.11 20.03
N GLU A 421 -24.72 4.15 19.90
CA GLU A 421 -26.17 3.99 19.80
C GLU A 421 -26.57 3.17 18.56
N CYS A 422 -25.95 3.47 17.41
CA CYS A 422 -26.19 2.74 16.16
C CYS A 422 -25.79 1.26 16.23
N VAL A 423 -24.65 0.95 16.87
CA VAL A 423 -24.22 -0.43 17.14
C VAL A 423 -25.27 -1.17 17.98
N GLY A 424 -25.81 -0.52 19.01
CA GLY A 424 -26.87 -1.10 19.86
C GLY A 424 -28.12 -1.48 19.06
N ARG A 425 -28.59 -0.61 18.19
CA ARG A 425 -29.73 -0.88 17.31
C ARG A 425 -29.50 -2.07 16.38
N ALA A 426 -28.31 -2.16 15.80
CA ALA A 426 -27.94 -3.26 14.91
C ALA A 426 -27.82 -4.59 15.67
N VAL A 427 -27.20 -4.60 16.84
CA VAL A 427 -27.08 -5.78 17.70
C VAL A 427 -28.44 -6.35 18.08
N GLU A 428 -29.39 -5.50 18.49
CA GLU A 428 -30.75 -5.95 18.79
C GLU A 428 -31.45 -6.53 17.57
N ALA A 429 -31.33 -5.89 16.38
CA ALA A 429 -31.90 -6.42 15.14
C ALA A 429 -31.31 -7.80 14.76
N VAL A 430 -30.01 -8.00 14.93
CA VAL A 430 -29.35 -9.29 14.67
C VAL A 430 -29.87 -10.37 15.64
N LYS A 431 -30.01 -10.05 16.92
CA LYS A 431 -30.58 -10.98 17.92
C LYS A 431 -32.02 -11.38 17.60
N GLU A 432 -32.86 -10.41 17.21
CA GLU A 432 -34.27 -10.68 16.85
C GLU A 432 -34.41 -11.73 15.73
N VAL A 433 -33.48 -11.74 14.75
CA VAL A 433 -33.51 -12.70 13.63
C VAL A 433 -32.60 -13.93 13.85
N ASN A 434 -32.03 -14.09 15.04
CA ASN A 434 -31.01 -15.11 15.35
C ASN A 434 -29.82 -15.10 14.38
N GLY A 435 -29.44 -13.94 13.88
CA GLY A 435 -28.24 -13.72 13.10
C GLY A 435 -26.99 -13.72 13.97
N GLN A 436 -25.83 -13.52 13.36
CA GLN A 436 -24.55 -13.37 14.05
C GLN A 436 -23.80 -12.16 13.49
N MET A 437 -22.90 -11.58 14.29
CA MET A 437 -22.20 -10.36 13.89
C MET A 437 -20.75 -10.42 14.35
N PHE A 438 -19.86 -9.90 13.48
CA PHE A 438 -18.49 -9.59 13.81
C PHE A 438 -18.29 -8.07 13.73
N ILE A 439 -17.84 -7.46 14.82
CA ILE A 439 -17.55 -6.03 14.88
C ILE A 439 -16.06 -5.84 14.87
N CYS A 440 -15.55 -4.95 14.01
CA CYS A 440 -14.14 -4.59 13.94
C CYS A 440 -13.97 -3.10 13.60
N ALA A 441 -12.73 -2.65 13.55
CA ALA A 441 -12.33 -1.45 12.83
C ALA A 441 -11.22 -1.81 11.84
N ASP A 442 -10.97 -0.94 10.89
CA ASP A 442 -9.98 -1.15 9.82
C ASP A 442 -8.63 -0.49 10.12
N HIS A 443 -8.60 0.49 10.99
CA HIS A 443 -7.43 1.16 11.57
C HIS A 443 -7.85 2.01 12.78
N GLY A 444 -6.88 2.61 13.47
CA GLY A 444 -7.13 3.59 14.53
C GLY A 444 -7.06 5.03 14.00
N ASN A 445 -7.80 5.93 14.66
CA ASN A 445 -7.80 7.38 14.47
C ASN A 445 -8.34 8.10 15.72
N ALA A 446 -9.62 7.88 16.06
CA ALA A 446 -10.35 8.63 17.10
C ALA A 446 -9.84 8.39 18.54
N GLU A 447 -9.07 7.36 18.76
CA GLU A 447 -8.48 7.05 20.08
C GLU A 447 -7.20 7.84 20.38
N GLN A 448 -6.73 8.67 19.42
CA GLN A 448 -5.56 9.52 19.60
C GLN A 448 -5.67 10.80 18.76
N LEU A 449 -6.14 11.87 19.36
CA LEU A 449 -6.37 13.18 18.74
C LEU A 449 -5.34 14.25 19.14
N ILE A 450 -4.36 13.87 19.96
CA ILE A 450 -3.25 14.73 20.41
C ILE A 450 -1.95 14.01 20.13
N ASP A 451 -1.01 14.72 19.53
CA ASP A 451 0.36 14.27 19.37
C ASP A 451 1.06 14.25 20.73
N GLU A 452 1.62 13.12 21.11
CA GLU A 452 2.18 12.88 22.44
C GLU A 452 3.47 13.66 22.71
N GLU A 453 4.22 13.99 21.67
CA GLU A 453 5.49 14.69 21.78
C GLU A 453 5.30 16.22 21.77
N THR A 454 4.39 16.69 20.92
CA THR A 454 4.19 18.14 20.71
C THR A 454 3.01 18.72 21.47
N GLY A 455 2.02 17.90 21.84
CA GLY A 455 0.75 18.34 22.43
C GLY A 455 -0.19 19.03 21.44
N GLU A 456 0.14 19.04 20.15
CA GLU A 456 -0.67 19.61 19.08
C GLU A 456 -1.76 18.63 18.62
N PRO A 457 -2.82 19.11 17.91
CA PRO A 457 -3.81 18.21 17.34
C PRO A 457 -3.20 17.15 16.41
N PHE A 458 -3.54 15.89 16.65
CA PHE A 458 -3.14 14.76 15.81
C PHE A 458 -4.32 14.33 14.94
N THR A 459 -4.18 14.40 13.64
CA THR A 459 -5.25 14.16 12.66
C THR A 459 -4.98 12.98 11.73
N ALA A 460 -3.85 12.30 11.92
CA ALA A 460 -3.47 11.13 11.14
C ALA A 460 -4.05 9.83 11.76
N HIS A 461 -3.96 8.74 11.02
CA HIS A 461 -4.24 7.41 11.55
C HIS A 461 -3.16 6.98 12.57
N THR A 462 -3.45 5.95 13.34
CA THR A 462 -2.55 5.41 14.35
C THR A 462 -2.11 3.99 14.03
N THR A 463 -1.12 3.50 14.75
CA THR A 463 -0.72 2.10 14.74
C THR A 463 -1.37 1.29 15.87
N ASN A 464 -2.30 1.89 16.61
CA ASN A 464 -2.98 1.23 17.71
C ASN A 464 -3.82 0.04 17.23
N PRO A 465 -4.01 -0.98 18.08
CA PRO A 465 -4.87 -2.12 17.75
C PRO A 465 -6.34 -1.69 17.66
N VAL A 466 -7.13 -2.53 17.01
CA VAL A 466 -8.57 -2.33 16.81
C VAL A 466 -9.39 -3.42 17.54
N PRO A 467 -10.68 -3.17 17.86
CA PRO A 467 -11.52 -4.18 18.48
C PRO A 467 -11.92 -5.27 17.48
N PHE A 468 -11.91 -6.53 17.94
CA PHE A 468 -12.52 -7.69 17.29
C PHE A 468 -13.52 -8.30 18.27
N ILE A 469 -14.82 -8.24 17.96
CA ILE A 469 -15.90 -8.67 18.84
C ILE A 469 -16.83 -9.62 18.08
N LEU A 470 -17.08 -10.79 18.63
CA LEU A 470 -17.99 -11.79 18.07
C LEU A 470 -19.31 -11.79 18.82
N VAL A 471 -20.40 -11.33 18.18
CA VAL A 471 -21.71 -11.12 18.80
C VAL A 471 -22.71 -12.16 18.32
N ASN A 472 -23.45 -12.75 19.26
CA ASN A 472 -24.56 -13.68 19.02
C ASN A 472 -24.20 -14.90 18.16
N ALA A 473 -22.96 -15.35 18.18
CA ALA A 473 -22.50 -16.58 17.55
C ALA A 473 -22.70 -17.78 18.48
N ASP A 474 -22.39 -19.00 17.99
CA ASP A 474 -22.43 -20.22 18.80
C ASP A 474 -21.54 -20.04 20.04
N PRO A 475 -22.08 -20.19 21.28
CA PRO A 475 -21.35 -19.96 22.52
C PRO A 475 -20.15 -20.88 22.74
N LYS A 476 -20.00 -21.96 21.96
CA LYS A 476 -18.80 -22.79 21.97
C LYS A 476 -17.55 -22.07 21.50
N TYR A 477 -17.69 -20.97 20.74
CA TYR A 477 -16.56 -20.23 20.19
C TYR A 477 -16.10 -19.11 21.10
N THR A 478 -14.78 -18.92 21.11
CA THR A 478 -14.11 -17.68 21.52
C THR A 478 -13.18 -17.23 20.40
N LEU A 479 -12.45 -16.12 20.58
CA LEU A 479 -11.51 -15.59 19.60
C LEU A 479 -10.06 -15.80 20.08
N ARG A 480 -9.17 -16.16 19.15
CA ARG A 480 -7.73 -16.19 19.40
C ARG A 480 -7.13 -14.79 19.35
N GLU A 481 -6.10 -14.56 20.14
CA GLU A 481 -5.27 -13.36 20.15
C GLU A 481 -4.39 -13.25 18.89
N ASN A 482 -3.81 -12.07 18.69
CA ASN A 482 -2.82 -11.78 17.63
C ASN A 482 -3.34 -11.99 16.22
N GLY A 483 -4.63 -11.78 15.99
CA GLY A 483 -5.22 -11.76 14.67
C GLY A 483 -5.02 -10.43 13.94
N CYS A 484 -5.27 -10.45 12.64
CA CYS A 484 -5.23 -9.27 11.78
C CYS A 484 -6.47 -9.19 10.90
N LEU A 485 -6.60 -8.11 10.12
CA LEU A 485 -7.77 -7.85 9.27
C LEU A 485 -8.01 -8.96 8.23
N ALA A 486 -6.95 -9.58 7.73
CA ALA A 486 -7.02 -10.69 6.78
C ALA A 486 -7.68 -11.97 7.35
N ASP A 487 -7.76 -12.09 8.67
CA ASP A 487 -8.34 -13.23 9.38
C ASP A 487 -9.87 -13.14 9.55
N ILE A 488 -10.45 -11.95 9.34
CA ILE A 488 -11.87 -11.68 9.59
C ILE A 488 -12.77 -12.48 8.64
N VAL A 489 -12.56 -12.39 7.35
CA VAL A 489 -13.39 -13.12 6.35
C VAL A 489 -13.26 -14.64 6.47
N PRO A 490 -12.07 -15.23 6.64
CA PRO A 490 -11.94 -16.65 7.05
C PRO A 490 -12.77 -17.03 8.26
N THR A 491 -12.85 -16.13 9.27
CA THR A 491 -13.70 -16.32 10.46
C THR A 491 -15.18 -16.34 10.11
N LEU A 492 -15.65 -15.39 9.26
CA LEU A 492 -17.05 -15.33 8.81
C LEU A 492 -17.43 -16.58 8.02
N ILE A 493 -16.56 -17.05 7.12
CA ILE A 493 -16.79 -18.25 6.32
C ILE A 493 -16.94 -19.48 7.22
N GLN A 494 -16.10 -19.62 8.24
CA GLN A 494 -16.23 -20.72 9.21
C GLN A 494 -17.50 -20.58 10.05
N LEU A 495 -17.90 -19.39 10.49
CA LEU A 495 -19.16 -19.14 11.18
C LEU A 495 -20.39 -19.53 10.34
N MET A 496 -20.30 -19.42 9.03
CA MET A 496 -21.33 -19.84 8.07
C MET A 496 -21.27 -21.35 7.76
N GLY A 497 -20.34 -22.09 8.37
CA GLY A 497 -20.17 -23.53 8.16
C GLY A 497 -19.61 -23.93 6.81
N MET A 498 -18.82 -23.05 6.19
CA MET A 498 -18.21 -23.26 4.87
C MET A 498 -16.68 -23.35 4.99
N GLU A 499 -16.04 -23.85 3.95
CA GLU A 499 -14.59 -23.88 3.78
C GLU A 499 -14.13 -22.68 2.98
N GLN A 500 -13.07 -22.01 3.46
CA GLN A 500 -12.46 -20.88 2.74
C GLN A 500 -11.72 -21.34 1.47
N PRO A 501 -11.68 -20.54 0.39
CA PRO A 501 -10.89 -20.86 -0.78
C PRO A 501 -9.39 -20.83 -0.49
N ALA A 502 -8.60 -21.57 -1.26
CA ALA A 502 -7.15 -21.71 -1.05
C ALA A 502 -6.38 -20.38 -1.15
N GLU A 503 -6.89 -19.44 -1.93
CA GLU A 503 -6.32 -18.10 -2.08
C GLU A 503 -6.42 -17.25 -0.80
N MET A 504 -7.39 -17.53 0.06
CA MET A 504 -7.50 -16.88 1.37
C MET A 504 -6.51 -17.53 2.33
N THR A 505 -5.38 -16.87 2.58
CA THR A 505 -4.32 -17.36 3.48
C THR A 505 -4.52 -16.92 4.93
N GLY A 506 -5.48 -16.03 5.19
CA GLY A 506 -5.89 -15.65 6.54
C GLY A 506 -6.39 -16.87 7.33
N LYS A 507 -6.27 -16.81 8.64
CA LYS A 507 -6.64 -17.92 9.54
C LYS A 507 -7.82 -17.51 10.40
N SER A 508 -8.85 -18.32 10.43
CA SER A 508 -9.99 -18.06 11.31
C SER A 508 -9.55 -17.73 12.74
N LEU A 509 -10.23 -16.77 13.33
CA LEU A 509 -10.04 -16.35 14.72
C LEU A 509 -10.78 -17.24 15.72
N LEU A 510 -11.67 -18.13 15.25
CA LEU A 510 -12.48 -18.97 16.11
C LEU A 510 -11.66 -20.05 16.80
N VAL A 511 -11.86 -20.18 18.09
CA VAL A 511 -11.32 -21.24 18.96
C VAL A 511 -12.48 -21.85 19.71
N GLU A 512 -12.58 -23.18 19.73
CA GLU A 512 -13.56 -23.87 20.59
C GLU A 512 -13.08 -23.83 22.03
N LYS A 513 -14.01 -23.48 22.96
CA LYS A 513 -13.77 -23.44 24.41
C LYS A 513 -13.58 -24.82 24.99
#